data_e55e0f2ef9be6796c3b3be5a1d5605c5
#
_entry.id   e55e0f2ef9be6796c3b3be5a1d5605c5
#
_cell.length_a   1.000
_cell.length_b   1.000
_cell.length_c   1.000
_cell.angle_alpha   90.00
_cell.angle_beta   90.00
_cell.angle_gamma   90.00
#
_symmetry.space_group_name_H-M   'P 1'
#
loop_
_entity.id
_entity.type
_entity.pdbx_description
1 polymer ?
#
loop_
_entity_poly.entity_id
_entity_poly.type
_entity_poly.pdbx_seq_one_letter_code
_entity_poly.pdbx_strand_id
1 'polypeptide(L)'
;MSATFDPVEFLASAVRIDSTDEDVAEMRSFLVETLERGGVEATVDDAGNTLASRGASPDECTRHVVLNTHIDTVPPHVPYERDGETMHGRGSCDAKGPLAALLAAFFAVDPGDARVTLAVTPDEEVLSTGAAALDLDGDLYIVGEPTGLDVCTAAKGRFQGTLSLSGVAAHAAEPTTGANAVAALEPVLRVVREFDADRDPHPELGPATLTPTVVEGGAATNQVPAACSLVLDRRSVPPERADGFRNELEARVCEAVPDGVGVEFSLTERPTPFLEAFATDPDHELARTLAAAARDAGGRGAVRPFTAATEASYFAPAPTVVFGPGVLADDEGAVAHAKREYVSVESVERAAEALTAALSTLVAEA
;
A
#
# COMPACT_ATOMS: atom_id res chain seq x y z
N MET A 1 8.55 -37.62 -6.05
CA MET A 1 7.81 -36.88 -4.99
C MET A 1 8.50 -35.52 -4.91
N SER A 2 7.83 -34.48 -5.36
CA SER A 2 8.34 -33.09 -5.14
C SER A 2 8.45 -32.88 -3.63
N ALA A 3 9.57 -32.34 -3.16
CA ALA A 3 9.69 -31.94 -1.76
C ALA A 3 8.58 -30.90 -1.49
N THR A 4 7.87 -31.05 -0.38
CA THR A 4 6.88 -30.06 0.04
C THR A 4 7.61 -28.73 0.29
N PHE A 5 7.08 -27.62 -0.24
CA PHE A 5 7.64 -26.30 -0.03
C PHE A 5 7.62 -25.94 1.48
N ASP A 6 8.75 -25.49 2.01
CA ASP A 6 8.88 -25.05 3.40
C ASP A 6 8.99 -23.51 3.44
N PRO A 7 7.96 -22.79 3.94
CA PRO A 7 7.96 -21.34 3.98
C PRO A 7 9.01 -20.79 4.95
N VAL A 8 9.37 -21.52 5.99
CA VAL A 8 10.36 -21.10 7.00
C VAL A 8 11.78 -21.15 6.44
N GLU A 9 12.12 -22.23 5.71
CA GLU A 9 13.41 -22.34 5.03
C GLU A 9 13.54 -21.32 3.88
N PHE A 10 12.46 -21.09 3.13
CA PHE A 10 12.41 -20.05 2.11
C PHE A 10 12.68 -18.69 2.73
N LEU A 11 11.93 -18.31 3.78
CA LEU A 11 12.08 -17.01 4.46
C LEU A 11 13.51 -16.82 4.99
N ALA A 12 14.06 -17.83 5.65
CA ALA A 12 15.43 -17.79 6.16
C ALA A 12 16.48 -17.53 5.06
N SER A 13 16.22 -18.02 3.86
CA SER A 13 17.07 -17.78 2.69
C SER A 13 16.84 -16.40 2.09
N ALA A 14 15.59 -15.99 1.93
CA ALA A 14 15.19 -14.71 1.37
C ALA A 14 15.68 -13.51 2.18
N VAL A 15 15.61 -13.58 3.53
CA VAL A 15 16.08 -12.48 4.41
C VAL A 15 17.59 -12.27 4.35
N ARG A 16 18.37 -13.28 3.96
CA ARG A 16 19.82 -13.14 3.75
C ARG A 16 20.19 -12.37 2.50
N ILE A 17 19.27 -12.28 1.56
CA ILE A 17 19.46 -11.54 0.31
C ILE A 17 19.14 -10.08 0.57
N ASP A 18 20.09 -9.20 0.33
CA ASP A 18 19.85 -7.75 0.34
C ASP A 18 19.01 -7.37 -0.88
N SER A 19 17.88 -6.71 -0.64
CA SER A 19 16.98 -6.18 -1.67
C SER A 19 16.57 -4.74 -1.36
N THR A 20 17.49 -3.99 -0.74
CA THR A 20 17.35 -2.56 -0.46
C THR A 20 17.71 -1.71 -1.70
N ASP A 21 17.34 -0.43 -1.68
CA ASP A 21 17.78 0.57 -2.67
C ASP A 21 17.46 0.18 -4.12
N GLU A 22 16.31 -0.44 -4.37
CA GLU A 22 15.84 -0.90 -5.69
C GLU A 22 16.71 -2.02 -6.33
N ASP A 23 17.72 -2.55 -5.63
CA ASP A 23 18.54 -3.67 -6.10
C ASP A 23 17.92 -5.02 -5.72
N VAL A 24 16.88 -5.41 -6.44
CA VAL A 24 16.12 -6.63 -6.19
C VAL A 24 16.51 -7.81 -7.09
N ALA A 25 17.57 -7.68 -7.90
CA ALA A 25 17.91 -8.66 -8.94
C ALA A 25 18.23 -10.05 -8.37
N GLU A 26 18.98 -10.13 -7.26
CA GLU A 26 19.32 -11.40 -6.60
C GLU A 26 18.06 -12.03 -5.98
N MET A 27 17.22 -11.24 -5.29
CA MET A 27 15.98 -11.73 -4.69
C MET A 27 14.99 -12.21 -5.75
N ARG A 28 14.87 -11.50 -6.87
CA ARG A 28 14.05 -11.90 -8.02
C ARG A 28 14.54 -13.24 -8.60
N SER A 29 15.86 -13.38 -8.82
CA SER A 29 16.44 -14.63 -9.32
C SER A 29 16.16 -15.80 -8.39
N PHE A 30 16.32 -15.60 -7.07
CA PHE A 30 16.00 -16.58 -6.05
C PHE A 30 14.51 -16.99 -6.08
N LEU A 31 13.61 -16.04 -6.27
CA LEU A 31 12.17 -16.30 -6.40
C LEU A 31 11.86 -17.11 -7.65
N VAL A 32 12.38 -16.72 -8.82
CA VAL A 32 12.21 -17.46 -10.09
C VAL A 32 12.69 -18.89 -9.95
N GLU A 33 13.92 -19.10 -9.45
CA GLU A 33 14.45 -20.45 -9.22
C GLU A 33 13.60 -21.27 -8.24
N THR A 34 12.99 -20.63 -7.26
CA THR A 34 12.10 -21.30 -6.30
C THR A 34 10.80 -21.76 -6.96
N LEU A 35 10.20 -20.92 -7.80
CA LEU A 35 9.01 -21.26 -8.58
C LEU A 35 9.30 -22.40 -9.56
N GLU A 36 10.40 -22.34 -10.30
CA GLU A 36 10.81 -23.37 -11.26
C GLU A 36 11.11 -24.71 -10.56
N ARG A 37 11.78 -24.70 -9.40
CA ARG A 37 11.99 -25.91 -8.59
C ARG A 37 10.69 -26.52 -8.09
N GLY A 38 9.67 -25.68 -7.84
CA GLY A 38 8.30 -26.09 -7.55
C GLY A 38 7.52 -26.62 -8.77
N GLY A 39 8.12 -26.57 -9.95
CA GLY A 39 7.50 -27.04 -11.20
C GLY A 39 6.54 -26.03 -11.83
N VAL A 40 6.65 -24.77 -11.49
CA VAL A 40 5.83 -23.68 -12.04
C VAL A 40 6.71 -22.75 -12.87
N GLU A 41 6.32 -22.48 -14.11
CA GLU A 41 6.98 -21.51 -14.97
C GLU A 41 6.76 -20.10 -14.42
N ALA A 42 7.84 -19.34 -14.29
CA ALA A 42 7.81 -17.95 -13.86
C ALA A 42 8.28 -17.05 -15.01
N THR A 43 7.61 -15.92 -15.17
CA THR A 43 7.98 -14.87 -16.13
C THR A 43 8.28 -13.58 -15.41
N VAL A 44 9.18 -12.78 -15.97
CA VAL A 44 9.47 -11.42 -15.49
C VAL A 44 9.02 -10.47 -16.58
N ASP A 45 8.12 -9.54 -16.24
CA ASP A 45 7.65 -8.53 -17.19
C ASP A 45 8.60 -7.34 -17.32
N ASP A 46 8.28 -6.39 -18.19
CA ASP A 46 9.11 -5.21 -18.45
C ASP A 46 9.21 -4.25 -17.24
N ALA A 47 8.24 -4.31 -16.31
CA ALA A 47 8.25 -3.55 -15.06
C ALA A 47 9.05 -4.26 -13.95
N GLY A 48 9.51 -5.49 -14.21
CA GLY A 48 10.26 -6.31 -13.28
C GLY A 48 9.41 -7.13 -12.32
N ASN A 49 8.09 -7.23 -12.51
CA ASN A 49 7.24 -8.11 -11.75
C ASN A 49 7.56 -9.57 -12.06
N THR A 50 7.58 -10.41 -11.05
CA THR A 50 7.65 -11.86 -11.22
C THR A 50 6.24 -12.44 -11.20
N LEU A 51 5.84 -13.09 -12.30
CA LEU A 51 4.51 -13.63 -12.50
C LEU A 51 4.57 -15.14 -12.65
N ALA A 52 3.71 -15.86 -11.95
CA ALA A 52 3.53 -17.30 -12.07
C ALA A 52 2.04 -17.66 -11.92
N SER A 53 1.55 -18.60 -12.70
CA SER A 53 0.13 -18.97 -12.66
C SER A 53 -0.05 -20.47 -12.65
N ARG A 54 -1.15 -20.92 -12.03
CA ARG A 54 -1.59 -22.31 -11.96
C ARG A 54 -3.10 -22.38 -12.22
N GLY A 55 -3.56 -23.51 -12.75
CA GLY A 55 -4.97 -23.75 -13.08
C GLY A 55 -5.32 -23.47 -14.52
N ALA A 56 -6.56 -23.12 -14.79
CA ALA A 56 -7.09 -22.89 -16.12
C ALA A 56 -6.48 -21.65 -16.80
N SER A 57 -6.61 -21.57 -18.13
CA SER A 57 -6.22 -20.38 -18.89
C SER A 57 -7.12 -19.18 -18.53
N PRO A 58 -6.67 -17.92 -18.78
CA PRO A 58 -7.49 -16.74 -18.46
C PRO A 58 -8.89 -16.77 -19.07
N ASP A 59 -9.00 -17.29 -20.31
CA ASP A 59 -10.28 -17.30 -21.05
C ASP A 59 -11.22 -18.44 -20.62
N GLU A 60 -10.73 -19.42 -19.85
CA GLU A 60 -11.47 -20.63 -19.48
C GLU A 60 -11.68 -20.78 -17.98
N CYS A 61 -11.01 -19.96 -17.17
CA CYS A 61 -11.13 -20.06 -15.72
C CYS A 61 -12.50 -19.61 -15.22
N THR A 62 -13.01 -20.34 -14.23
CA THR A 62 -14.28 -20.01 -13.56
C THR A 62 -14.12 -18.87 -12.58
N ARG A 63 -12.92 -18.71 -12.03
CA ARG A 63 -12.53 -17.63 -11.10
C ARG A 63 -11.03 -17.41 -11.18
N HIS A 64 -10.60 -16.16 -11.15
CA HIS A 64 -9.20 -15.78 -11.09
C HIS A 64 -8.86 -15.13 -9.74
N VAL A 65 -8.04 -15.80 -8.93
CA VAL A 65 -7.52 -15.29 -7.66
C VAL A 65 -6.09 -14.83 -7.85
N VAL A 66 -5.80 -13.58 -7.53
CA VAL A 66 -4.45 -12.98 -7.61
C VAL A 66 -3.87 -12.84 -6.21
N LEU A 67 -2.68 -13.37 -6.01
CA LEU A 67 -1.83 -13.20 -4.85
C LEU A 67 -0.75 -12.19 -5.20
N ASN A 68 -0.68 -11.09 -4.47
CA ASN A 68 0.34 -10.05 -4.68
C ASN A 68 1.15 -9.81 -3.41
N THR A 69 2.42 -9.45 -3.56
CA THR A 69 3.29 -8.89 -2.52
C THR A 69 4.56 -8.36 -3.19
N HIS A 70 5.51 -7.80 -2.44
CA HIS A 70 6.74 -7.23 -2.96
C HIS A 70 8.00 -7.93 -2.45
N ILE A 71 9.15 -7.67 -3.12
CA ILE A 71 10.46 -8.22 -2.75
C ILE A 71 11.49 -7.18 -2.35
N ASP A 72 11.23 -5.91 -2.65
CA ASP A 72 12.10 -4.81 -2.19
C ASP A 72 11.90 -4.56 -0.70
N THR A 73 12.87 -3.89 -0.11
CA THR A 73 12.87 -3.56 1.32
C THR A 73 13.51 -2.21 1.55
N VAL A 74 13.10 -1.49 2.59
CA VAL A 74 13.71 -0.20 2.94
C VAL A 74 15.15 -0.36 3.47
N PRO A 75 16.08 0.58 3.14
CA PRO A 75 17.41 0.60 3.73
C PRO A 75 17.40 0.99 5.23
N PRO A 76 18.46 0.64 5.98
CA PRO A 76 19.55 -0.23 5.59
C PRO A 76 19.19 -1.71 5.66
N HIS A 77 19.92 -2.56 4.93
CA HIS A 77 19.85 -4.00 5.15
C HIS A 77 20.18 -4.36 6.61
N VAL A 78 19.37 -5.25 7.19
CA VAL A 78 19.59 -5.83 8.52
C VAL A 78 19.83 -7.32 8.32
N PRO A 79 21.01 -7.84 8.73
CA PRO A 79 21.34 -9.25 8.52
C PRO A 79 20.36 -10.21 9.20
N TYR A 80 20.17 -11.37 8.57
CA TYR A 80 19.37 -12.44 9.12
C TYR A 80 19.99 -12.98 10.42
N GLU A 81 19.16 -13.09 11.44
CA GLU A 81 19.45 -13.79 12.68
C GLU A 81 18.21 -14.61 13.11
N ARG A 82 18.41 -15.77 13.70
CA ARG A 82 17.34 -16.57 14.29
C ARG A 82 17.58 -16.76 15.78
N ASP A 83 16.61 -16.36 16.58
CA ASP A 83 16.56 -16.59 18.01
C ASP A 83 15.34 -17.46 18.36
N GLY A 84 15.57 -18.76 18.51
CA GLY A 84 14.51 -19.74 18.76
C GLY A 84 13.46 -19.74 17.64
N GLU A 85 12.26 -19.32 17.99
CA GLU A 85 11.11 -19.24 17.07
C GLU A 85 10.94 -17.84 16.43
N THR A 86 11.91 -16.95 16.57
CA THR A 86 11.88 -15.61 15.98
C THR A 86 12.96 -15.48 14.91
N MET A 87 12.58 -14.98 13.76
CA MET A 87 13.45 -14.61 12.64
C MET A 87 13.58 -13.10 12.59
N HIS A 88 14.79 -12.59 12.69
CA HIS A 88 15.15 -11.19 12.58
C HIS A 88 15.81 -10.92 11.23
N GLY A 89 15.70 -9.69 10.76
CA GLY A 89 16.37 -9.21 9.55
C GLY A 89 15.46 -8.36 8.68
N ARG A 90 16.04 -7.56 7.80
CA ARG A 90 15.30 -6.70 6.89
C ARG A 90 14.46 -7.55 5.93
N GLY A 91 13.15 -7.22 5.83
CA GLY A 91 12.18 -7.98 5.05
C GLY A 91 11.62 -9.22 5.75
N SER A 92 12.08 -9.57 6.97
CA SER A 92 11.50 -10.73 7.67
C SER A 92 10.01 -10.56 7.94
N CYS A 93 9.60 -9.33 8.21
CA CYS A 93 8.21 -8.93 8.41
C CYS A 93 7.61 -8.35 7.13
N ASP A 94 8.32 -7.46 6.45
CA ASP A 94 7.84 -6.59 5.40
C ASP A 94 8.74 -6.68 4.14
N ALA A 95 8.37 -7.47 3.08
CA ALA A 95 7.23 -8.39 3.09
C ALA A 95 7.63 -9.82 2.66
N LYS A 96 8.92 -10.26 2.92
CA LYS A 96 9.38 -11.61 2.57
C LYS A 96 8.70 -12.70 3.41
N GLY A 97 8.26 -12.36 4.65
CA GLY A 97 7.43 -13.23 5.47
C GLY A 97 6.05 -13.49 4.85
N PRO A 98 5.29 -12.46 4.50
CA PRO A 98 4.08 -12.59 3.68
C PRO A 98 4.30 -13.36 2.38
N LEU A 99 5.36 -13.08 1.62
CA LEU A 99 5.71 -13.81 0.41
C LEU A 99 5.90 -15.32 0.67
N ALA A 100 6.58 -15.69 1.76
CA ALA A 100 6.79 -17.09 2.12
C ALA A 100 5.45 -17.83 2.37
N ALA A 101 4.51 -17.16 3.05
CA ALA A 101 3.18 -17.71 3.30
C ALA A 101 2.34 -17.81 2.02
N LEU A 102 2.37 -16.80 1.15
CA LEU A 102 1.70 -16.82 -0.15
C LEU A 102 2.24 -17.92 -1.05
N LEU A 103 3.56 -18.11 -1.12
CA LEU A 103 4.20 -19.21 -1.89
C LEU A 103 3.75 -20.57 -1.38
N ALA A 104 3.70 -20.78 -0.06
CA ALA A 104 3.24 -22.04 0.52
C ALA A 104 1.82 -22.37 0.07
N ALA A 105 0.91 -21.42 0.15
CA ALA A 105 -0.47 -21.58 -0.29
C ALA A 105 -0.56 -21.77 -1.83
N PHE A 106 0.20 -20.98 -2.59
CA PHE A 106 0.25 -21.07 -4.05
C PHE A 106 0.68 -22.46 -4.54
N PHE A 107 1.67 -23.08 -3.89
CA PHE A 107 2.11 -24.43 -4.26
C PHE A 107 1.16 -25.53 -3.76
N ALA A 108 0.51 -25.34 -2.61
CA ALA A 108 -0.31 -26.36 -1.99
C ALA A 108 -1.71 -26.49 -2.61
N VAL A 109 -2.30 -25.38 -3.08
CA VAL A 109 -3.66 -25.38 -3.62
C VAL A 109 -3.75 -26.17 -4.94
N ASP A 110 -4.84 -26.90 -5.15
CA ASP A 110 -5.25 -27.41 -6.47
C ASP A 110 -6.29 -26.43 -7.04
N PRO A 111 -5.96 -25.67 -8.07
CA PRO A 111 -6.88 -24.65 -8.60
C PRO A 111 -8.10 -25.24 -9.33
N GLY A 112 -8.03 -26.50 -9.78
CA GLY A 112 -9.09 -27.08 -10.61
C GLY A 112 -9.37 -26.26 -11.87
N ASP A 113 -10.63 -25.85 -12.07
CA ASP A 113 -11.08 -25.01 -13.19
C ASP A 113 -10.89 -23.50 -12.90
N ALA A 114 -10.44 -23.12 -11.70
CA ALA A 114 -10.06 -21.76 -11.37
C ALA A 114 -8.61 -21.47 -11.80
N ARG A 115 -8.21 -20.21 -11.69
CA ARG A 115 -6.84 -19.73 -11.91
C ARG A 115 -6.32 -19.06 -10.65
N VAL A 116 -5.10 -19.37 -10.26
CA VAL A 116 -4.37 -18.65 -9.21
C VAL A 116 -3.10 -18.07 -9.83
N THR A 117 -2.94 -16.77 -9.74
CA THR A 117 -1.74 -16.05 -10.19
C THR A 117 -1.02 -15.47 -8.98
N LEU A 118 0.28 -15.72 -8.88
CA LEU A 118 1.20 -15.02 -7.99
C LEU A 118 1.86 -13.91 -8.79
N ALA A 119 1.71 -12.66 -8.33
CA ALA A 119 2.30 -11.46 -8.90
C ALA A 119 3.16 -10.78 -7.83
N VAL A 120 4.49 -10.81 -7.99
CA VAL A 120 5.42 -10.26 -7.01
C VAL A 120 6.13 -9.05 -7.58
N THR A 121 5.97 -7.90 -6.93
CA THR A 121 6.42 -6.59 -7.39
C THR A 121 7.81 -6.24 -6.88
N PRO A 122 8.56 -5.39 -7.60
CA PRO A 122 9.96 -5.10 -7.29
C PRO A 122 10.19 -3.84 -6.43
N ASP A 123 9.19 -2.94 -6.25
CA ASP A 123 9.44 -1.55 -5.84
C ASP A 123 8.28 -0.91 -5.04
N GLU A 124 7.63 -1.67 -4.16
CA GLU A 124 6.50 -1.18 -3.32
C GLU A 124 6.94 -0.04 -2.40
N GLU A 125 8.09 -0.18 -1.79
CA GLU A 125 8.64 0.74 -0.79
C GLU A 125 9.07 2.10 -1.37
N VAL A 126 9.06 2.25 -2.67
CA VAL A 126 9.53 3.46 -3.36
C VAL A 126 8.44 4.08 -4.22
N LEU A 127 8.12 3.48 -5.36
CA LEU A 127 7.24 4.05 -6.38
C LEU A 127 6.06 3.16 -6.78
N SER A 128 6.10 1.87 -6.46
CA SER A 128 5.12 0.85 -6.86
C SER A 128 4.90 0.82 -8.39
N THR A 129 6.00 0.98 -9.17
CA THR A 129 5.92 0.96 -10.64
C THR A 129 5.53 -0.41 -11.14
N GLY A 130 5.97 -1.46 -10.43
CA GLY A 130 5.58 -2.83 -10.68
C GLY A 130 4.07 -3.02 -10.59
N ALA A 131 3.47 -2.72 -9.46
CA ALA A 131 2.03 -2.89 -9.25
C ALA A 131 1.19 -2.01 -10.17
N ALA A 132 1.62 -0.76 -10.42
CA ALA A 132 0.94 0.14 -11.35
C ALA A 132 0.95 -0.34 -12.81
N ALA A 133 1.92 -1.20 -13.18
CA ALA A 133 2.03 -1.79 -14.50
C ALA A 133 1.31 -3.13 -14.65
N LEU A 134 0.86 -3.74 -13.55
CA LEU A 134 0.13 -5.01 -13.61
C LEU A 134 -1.22 -4.83 -14.30
N ASP A 135 -1.42 -5.59 -15.37
CA ASP A 135 -2.68 -5.70 -16.10
C ASP A 135 -3.24 -7.13 -15.88
N LEU A 136 -3.84 -7.32 -14.70
CA LEU A 136 -4.42 -8.59 -14.27
C LEU A 136 -5.92 -8.43 -14.07
N ASP A 137 -6.71 -9.22 -14.81
CA ASP A 137 -8.16 -9.27 -14.64
C ASP A 137 -8.52 -10.35 -13.59
N GLY A 138 -8.23 -10.04 -12.33
CA GLY A 138 -8.52 -10.90 -11.18
C GLY A 138 -9.90 -10.61 -10.59
N ASP A 139 -10.64 -11.67 -10.27
CA ASP A 139 -11.91 -11.55 -9.54
C ASP A 139 -11.70 -11.23 -8.06
N LEU A 140 -10.61 -11.74 -7.48
CA LEU A 140 -10.25 -11.59 -6.07
C LEU A 140 -8.76 -11.34 -5.92
N TYR A 141 -8.38 -10.43 -5.00
CA TYR A 141 -6.99 -10.11 -4.72
C TYR A 141 -6.66 -10.29 -3.23
N ILE A 142 -5.54 -10.98 -2.96
CA ILE A 142 -4.95 -11.10 -1.62
C ILE A 142 -3.56 -10.50 -1.68
N VAL A 143 -3.35 -9.39 -0.96
CA VAL A 143 -2.08 -8.69 -0.89
C VAL A 143 -1.35 -9.06 0.40
N GLY A 144 -0.13 -9.54 0.26
CA GLY A 144 0.70 -10.02 1.35
C GLY A 144 1.42 -8.90 2.07
N GLU A 145 1.00 -8.58 3.30
CA GLU A 145 1.54 -7.53 4.17
C GLU A 145 1.49 -7.96 5.65
N PRO A 146 2.26 -7.33 6.55
CA PRO A 146 2.27 -7.68 7.97
C PRO A 146 1.00 -7.22 8.69
N THR A 147 0.00 -8.09 8.79
CA THR A 147 -1.29 -7.79 9.42
C THR A 147 -1.50 -8.47 10.78
N GLY A 148 -0.57 -9.33 11.23
CA GLY A 148 -0.76 -10.12 12.43
C GLY A 148 -1.84 -11.18 12.31
N LEU A 149 -2.05 -11.73 11.12
CA LEU A 149 -3.12 -12.67 10.76
C LEU A 149 -4.54 -12.08 10.89
N ASP A 150 -4.68 -10.75 10.90
CA ASP A 150 -5.94 -10.09 10.70
C ASP A 150 -6.21 -9.89 9.21
N VAL A 151 -7.46 -9.86 8.81
CA VAL A 151 -7.87 -9.59 7.43
C VAL A 151 -8.17 -8.11 7.30
N CYS A 152 -7.34 -7.40 6.55
CA CYS A 152 -7.53 -5.97 6.35
C CYS A 152 -8.30 -5.73 5.04
N THR A 153 -9.50 -5.18 5.17
CA THR A 153 -10.46 -4.99 4.06
C THR A 153 -10.41 -3.59 3.47
N ALA A 154 -9.75 -2.65 4.11
CA ALA A 154 -9.72 -1.25 3.68
C ALA A 154 -8.41 -0.58 4.07
N ALA A 155 -7.98 0.41 3.28
CA ALA A 155 -6.90 1.32 3.64
C ALA A 155 -7.17 2.74 3.15
N LYS A 156 -6.65 3.74 3.88
CA LYS A 156 -6.69 5.14 3.42
C LYS A 156 -5.75 5.34 2.25
N GLY A 157 -6.19 6.16 1.30
CA GLY A 157 -5.31 6.67 0.25
C GLY A 157 -4.40 7.77 0.75
N ARG A 158 -3.37 8.07 -0.05
CA ARG A 158 -2.41 9.14 0.22
C ARG A 158 -2.20 9.99 -1.02
N PHE A 159 -2.59 11.26 -0.92
CA PHE A 159 -2.29 12.29 -1.91
C PHE A 159 -1.42 13.35 -1.29
N GLN A 160 -0.60 14.00 -2.08
CA GLN A 160 0.23 15.11 -1.64
C GLN A 160 0.28 16.16 -2.75
N GLY A 161 0.29 17.43 -2.38
CA GLY A 161 0.38 18.50 -3.36
C GLY A 161 0.76 19.83 -2.74
N THR A 162 1.03 20.79 -3.60
CA THR A 162 1.41 22.15 -3.23
C THR A 162 0.36 23.14 -3.71
N LEU A 163 -0.18 23.90 -2.77
CA LEU A 163 -1.01 25.06 -3.02
C LEU A 163 -0.13 26.29 -3.19
N SER A 164 -0.15 26.89 -4.35
CA SER A 164 0.59 28.10 -4.69
C SER A 164 -0.34 29.30 -4.71
N LEU A 165 0.01 30.36 -3.94
CA LEU A 165 -0.71 31.62 -3.90
C LEU A 165 0.16 32.69 -4.55
N SER A 166 -0.39 33.37 -5.54
CA SER A 166 0.26 34.47 -6.27
C SER A 166 -0.47 35.79 -6.00
N GLY A 167 0.27 36.76 -5.52
CA GLY A 167 -0.21 38.11 -5.22
C GLY A 167 0.53 39.18 -6.01
N VAL A 168 0.49 40.42 -5.50
CA VAL A 168 1.16 41.58 -6.09
C VAL A 168 2.08 42.22 -5.05
N ALA A 169 3.37 42.31 -5.35
CA ALA A 169 4.34 42.97 -4.48
C ALA A 169 4.09 44.50 -4.36
N ALA A 170 4.24 45.01 -3.16
CA ALA A 170 4.19 46.46 -2.89
C ALA A 170 5.11 46.80 -1.74
N HIS A 171 5.37 48.10 -1.48
CA HIS A 171 6.08 48.50 -0.29
C HIS A 171 5.22 48.27 0.97
N ALA A 172 5.81 47.72 2.03
CA ALA A 172 5.06 47.35 3.25
C ALA A 172 4.35 48.55 3.93
N ALA A 173 4.79 49.81 3.65
CA ALA A 173 4.11 51.04 4.11
C ALA A 173 2.87 51.38 3.28
N GLU A 174 2.67 50.75 2.11
CA GLU A 174 1.54 50.99 1.20
C GLU A 174 0.84 49.67 0.85
N PRO A 175 0.38 48.88 1.85
CA PRO A 175 -0.08 47.49 1.63
C PRO A 175 -1.31 47.38 0.73
N THR A 176 -2.09 48.45 0.59
CA THR A 176 -3.30 48.51 -0.25
C THR A 176 -2.99 48.59 -1.75
N THR A 177 -1.74 48.87 -2.14
CA THR A 177 -1.30 48.90 -3.54
C THR A 177 -0.84 47.53 -4.06
N GLY A 178 -0.78 46.51 -3.19
CA GLY A 178 -0.42 45.15 -3.49
C GLY A 178 -1.51 44.14 -3.12
N ALA A 179 -1.26 42.88 -3.40
CA ALA A 179 -2.06 41.74 -2.94
C ALA A 179 -1.14 40.76 -2.16
N ASN A 180 -1.44 40.59 -0.88
CA ASN A 180 -0.56 39.87 0.04
C ASN A 180 -0.83 38.36 0.02
N ALA A 181 0.03 37.60 -0.63
CA ALA A 181 -0.08 36.14 -0.73
C ALA A 181 0.06 35.43 0.65
N VAL A 182 0.87 35.97 1.57
CA VAL A 182 1.01 35.39 2.92
C VAL A 182 -0.24 35.66 3.76
N ALA A 183 -0.84 36.84 3.67
CA ALA A 183 -2.08 37.13 4.38
C ALA A 183 -3.25 36.26 3.89
N ALA A 184 -3.23 35.84 2.62
CA ALA A 184 -4.23 34.94 2.05
C ALA A 184 -4.20 33.51 2.66
N LEU A 185 -3.15 33.15 3.41
CA LEU A 185 -3.13 31.88 4.16
C LEU A 185 -4.23 31.78 5.22
N GLU A 186 -4.70 32.89 5.79
CA GLU A 186 -5.76 32.85 6.81
C GLU A 186 -7.05 32.19 6.28
N PRO A 187 -7.68 32.65 5.20
CA PRO A 187 -8.84 32.00 4.63
C PRO A 187 -8.51 30.60 4.07
N VAL A 188 -7.31 30.38 3.50
CA VAL A 188 -6.86 29.07 3.02
C VAL A 188 -6.85 28.04 4.15
N LEU A 189 -6.21 28.36 5.28
CA LEU A 189 -6.13 27.45 6.44
C LEU A 189 -7.51 27.17 7.05
N ARG A 190 -8.46 28.09 6.91
CA ARG A 190 -9.85 27.86 7.29
C ARG A 190 -10.50 26.85 6.35
N VAL A 191 -10.35 26.99 5.04
CA VAL A 191 -10.84 26.00 4.04
C VAL A 191 -10.24 24.64 4.32
N VAL A 192 -8.93 24.54 4.53
CA VAL A 192 -8.25 23.26 4.85
C VAL A 192 -8.82 22.60 6.09
N ARG A 193 -9.02 23.37 7.17
CA ARG A 193 -9.56 22.85 8.43
C ARG A 193 -11.01 22.38 8.30
N GLU A 194 -11.79 23.05 7.47
CA GLU A 194 -13.23 22.82 7.30
C GLU A 194 -13.53 21.94 6.06
N PHE A 195 -12.50 21.46 5.36
CA PHE A 195 -12.66 20.75 4.08
C PHE A 195 -13.60 19.55 4.15
N ASP A 196 -13.52 18.79 5.24
CA ASP A 196 -14.33 17.59 5.47
C ASP A 196 -15.47 17.80 6.50
N ALA A 197 -15.77 19.06 6.89
CA ALA A 197 -16.71 19.32 7.99
C ALA A 197 -18.14 18.77 7.74
N ASP A 198 -18.55 18.70 6.49
CA ASP A 198 -19.89 18.23 6.08
C ASP A 198 -19.87 16.78 5.56
N ARG A 199 -18.77 16.05 5.74
CA ARG A 199 -18.62 14.66 5.29
C ARG A 199 -18.77 13.70 6.45
N ASP A 200 -19.57 12.67 6.27
CA ASP A 200 -19.63 11.56 7.21
C ASP A 200 -18.32 10.77 7.21
N PRO A 201 -17.85 10.31 8.37
CA PRO A 201 -16.68 9.43 8.44
C PRO A 201 -16.99 8.09 7.76
N HIS A 202 -16.00 7.53 7.07
CA HIS A 202 -16.11 6.18 6.52
C HIS A 202 -16.30 5.16 7.65
N PRO A 203 -17.19 4.15 7.51
CA PRO A 203 -17.52 3.21 8.59
C PRO A 203 -16.30 2.50 9.18
N GLU A 204 -15.34 2.10 8.36
CA GLU A 204 -14.15 1.37 8.78
C GLU A 204 -12.94 2.28 8.97
N LEU A 205 -12.72 3.23 8.04
CA LEU A 205 -11.52 4.08 8.00
C LEU A 205 -11.63 5.34 8.86
N GLY A 206 -12.82 5.66 9.36
CA GLY A 206 -13.08 6.92 10.05
C GLY A 206 -13.00 8.12 9.09
N PRO A 207 -12.75 9.35 9.59
CA PRO A 207 -12.70 10.55 8.75
C PRO A 207 -11.44 10.57 7.88
N ALA A 208 -11.55 11.17 6.71
CA ALA A 208 -10.41 11.61 5.94
C ALA A 208 -9.64 12.71 6.68
N THR A 209 -8.38 12.96 6.32
CA THR A 209 -7.61 14.06 6.92
C THR A 209 -6.90 14.89 5.85
N LEU A 210 -6.83 16.21 6.09
CA LEU A 210 -6.09 17.15 5.24
C LEU A 210 -5.17 17.98 6.14
N THR A 211 -3.86 17.75 6.01
CA THR A 211 -2.87 18.33 6.94
C THR A 211 -1.91 19.26 6.19
N PRO A 212 -1.83 20.55 6.56
CA PRO A 212 -0.77 21.42 6.08
C PRO A 212 0.56 21.03 6.75
N THR A 213 1.63 20.82 5.94
CA THR A 213 2.89 20.27 6.44
C THR A 213 4.09 21.22 6.28
N VAL A 214 4.16 21.95 5.16
CA VAL A 214 5.24 22.88 4.88
C VAL A 214 4.65 24.20 4.37
N VAL A 215 5.15 25.32 4.84
CA VAL A 215 4.79 26.64 4.35
C VAL A 215 6.03 27.45 4.02
N GLU A 216 6.02 28.13 2.87
CA GLU A 216 7.05 29.05 2.44
C GLU A 216 6.40 30.33 1.91
N GLY A 217 6.97 31.52 2.21
CA GLY A 217 6.41 32.77 1.70
C GLY A 217 7.15 34.01 2.12
N GLY A 218 7.04 35.04 1.28
CA GLY A 218 7.72 36.31 1.46
C GLY A 218 9.21 36.29 1.07
N ALA A 219 9.72 37.42 0.58
CA ALA A 219 11.11 37.56 0.14
C ALA A 219 11.89 38.66 0.93
N ALA A 220 11.20 39.67 1.48
CA ALA A 220 11.82 40.77 2.16
C ALA A 220 10.91 41.35 3.27
N THR A 221 11.51 41.86 4.33
CA THR A 221 10.79 42.35 5.52
C THR A 221 10.00 43.64 5.30
N ASN A 222 10.32 44.41 4.25
CA ASN A 222 9.70 45.67 3.91
C ASN A 222 8.84 45.62 2.63
N GLN A 223 8.41 44.42 2.23
CA GLN A 223 7.63 44.21 1.03
C GLN A 223 6.37 43.38 1.31
N VAL A 224 5.26 43.75 0.67
CA VAL A 224 4.06 42.89 0.59
C VAL A 224 4.42 41.62 -0.20
N PRO A 225 4.24 40.39 0.36
CA PRO A 225 4.62 39.19 -0.30
C PRO A 225 3.77 38.91 -1.55
N ALA A 226 4.44 38.68 -2.69
CA ALA A 226 3.80 38.31 -3.94
C ALA A 226 3.65 36.79 -4.12
N ALA A 227 4.25 35.99 -3.27
CA ALA A 227 4.18 34.52 -3.35
C ALA A 227 4.12 33.88 -1.98
N CYS A 228 3.33 32.81 -1.89
CA CYS A 228 3.30 31.91 -0.76
C CYS A 228 2.92 30.51 -1.24
N SER A 229 3.51 29.48 -0.66
CA SER A 229 3.16 28.08 -0.94
C SER A 229 2.87 27.31 0.33
N LEU A 230 1.99 26.32 0.23
CA LEU A 230 1.56 25.44 1.31
C LEU A 230 1.49 24.00 0.81
N VAL A 231 2.32 23.12 1.39
CA VAL A 231 2.25 21.67 1.10
C VAL A 231 1.17 21.04 1.97
N LEU A 232 0.36 20.18 1.33
CA LEU A 232 -0.75 19.49 1.96
C LEU A 232 -0.56 17.96 1.80
N ASP A 233 -0.77 17.20 2.89
CA ASP A 233 -0.91 15.75 2.91
C ASP A 233 -2.38 15.40 3.09
N ARG A 234 -2.94 14.67 2.13
CA ARG A 234 -4.32 14.16 2.16
C ARG A 234 -4.30 12.68 2.44
N ARG A 235 -5.05 12.26 3.49
CA ARG A 235 -5.40 10.86 3.71
C ARG A 235 -6.87 10.69 3.35
N SER A 236 -7.11 10.14 2.17
CA SER A 236 -8.46 9.99 1.61
C SER A 236 -9.18 8.75 2.12
N VAL A 237 -10.49 8.74 1.94
CA VAL A 237 -11.34 7.56 2.11
C VAL A 237 -12.20 7.37 0.85
N PRO A 238 -12.65 6.15 0.52
CA PRO A 238 -13.51 5.94 -0.63
C PRO A 238 -14.79 6.78 -0.54
N PRO A 239 -15.32 7.30 -1.64
CA PRO A 239 -14.89 7.09 -3.04
C PRO A 239 -13.94 8.19 -3.58
N GLU A 240 -13.27 8.96 -2.72
CA GLU A 240 -12.44 10.11 -3.15
C GLU A 240 -11.26 9.67 -4.01
N ARG A 241 -11.07 10.36 -5.14
CA ARG A 241 -9.98 10.22 -6.08
C ARG A 241 -9.11 11.48 -6.09
N ALA A 242 -7.83 11.33 -6.43
CA ALA A 242 -6.85 12.40 -6.40
C ALA A 242 -7.26 13.62 -7.23
N ASP A 243 -7.76 13.42 -8.45
CA ASP A 243 -8.20 14.51 -9.32
C ASP A 243 -9.46 15.21 -8.79
N GLY A 244 -10.39 14.47 -8.20
CA GLY A 244 -11.59 15.03 -7.57
C GLY A 244 -11.21 15.92 -6.39
N PHE A 245 -10.33 15.43 -5.53
CA PHE A 245 -9.78 16.18 -4.41
C PHE A 245 -9.09 17.46 -4.85
N ARG A 246 -8.19 17.37 -5.86
CA ARG A 246 -7.50 18.55 -6.41
C ARG A 246 -8.47 19.63 -6.86
N ASN A 247 -9.44 19.25 -7.69
CA ASN A 247 -10.38 20.22 -8.29
C ASN A 247 -11.27 20.87 -7.22
N GLU A 248 -11.74 20.09 -6.24
CA GLU A 248 -12.58 20.60 -5.17
C GLU A 248 -11.82 21.55 -4.23
N LEU A 249 -10.59 21.17 -3.84
CA LEU A 249 -9.76 21.99 -2.97
C LEU A 249 -9.43 23.33 -3.63
N GLU A 250 -8.98 23.30 -4.89
CA GLU A 250 -8.66 24.51 -5.65
C GLU A 250 -9.88 25.42 -5.78
N ALA A 251 -11.05 24.89 -6.12
CA ALA A 251 -12.27 25.67 -6.25
C ALA A 251 -12.65 26.35 -4.93
N ARG A 252 -12.67 25.62 -3.82
CA ARG A 252 -12.99 26.17 -2.49
C ARG A 252 -11.99 27.24 -2.02
N VAL A 253 -10.71 27.07 -2.32
CA VAL A 253 -9.67 28.05 -1.99
C VAL A 253 -9.82 29.30 -2.88
N CYS A 254 -10.06 29.12 -4.19
CA CYS A 254 -10.33 30.25 -5.10
C CYS A 254 -11.49 31.14 -4.62
N GLU A 255 -12.55 30.53 -4.09
CA GLU A 255 -13.71 31.27 -3.56
C GLU A 255 -13.40 32.01 -2.23
N ALA A 256 -12.42 31.54 -1.49
CA ALA A 256 -12.13 32.05 -0.15
C ALA A 256 -11.06 33.15 -0.10
N VAL A 257 -10.14 33.18 -1.08
CA VAL A 257 -9.04 34.15 -1.09
C VAL A 257 -9.51 35.55 -1.51
N PRO A 258 -8.82 36.62 -1.06
CA PRO A 258 -9.14 37.98 -1.49
C PRO A 258 -8.91 38.21 -2.98
N ASP A 259 -9.63 39.18 -3.53
CA ASP A 259 -9.40 39.67 -4.89
C ASP A 259 -7.94 40.05 -5.13
N GLY A 260 -7.41 39.68 -6.29
CA GLY A 260 -6.01 39.93 -6.67
C GLY A 260 -5.01 38.88 -6.20
N VAL A 261 -5.46 37.82 -5.52
CA VAL A 261 -4.64 36.65 -5.20
C VAL A 261 -5.03 35.49 -6.15
N GLY A 262 -4.06 35.01 -6.93
CA GLY A 262 -4.21 33.82 -7.76
C GLY A 262 -3.95 32.56 -6.93
N VAL A 263 -4.63 31.48 -7.30
CA VAL A 263 -4.56 30.16 -6.64
C VAL A 263 -4.27 29.09 -7.68
N GLU A 264 -3.37 28.18 -7.36
CA GLU A 264 -3.10 26.96 -8.13
C GLU A 264 -2.80 25.84 -7.13
N PHE A 265 -3.47 24.70 -7.27
CA PHE A 265 -3.13 23.50 -6.50
C PHE A 265 -2.65 22.39 -7.42
N SER A 266 -1.37 22.04 -7.28
CA SER A 266 -0.71 20.99 -8.06
C SER A 266 -0.44 19.78 -7.18
N LEU A 267 -0.93 18.60 -7.59
CA LEU A 267 -0.52 17.35 -6.99
C LEU A 267 0.97 17.10 -7.24
N THR A 268 1.65 16.46 -6.30
CA THR A 268 3.06 16.07 -6.46
C THR A 268 3.21 15.17 -7.68
N GLU A 269 4.12 15.53 -8.58
CA GLU A 269 4.44 14.71 -9.74
C GLU A 269 5.05 13.38 -9.30
N ARG A 270 4.55 12.29 -9.89
CA ARG A 270 5.05 10.94 -9.69
C ARG A 270 4.83 10.10 -10.94
N PRO A 271 5.68 9.08 -11.20
CA PRO A 271 5.56 8.24 -12.40
C PRO A 271 4.38 7.28 -12.34
N THR A 272 3.83 7.01 -11.14
CA THR A 272 2.72 6.08 -10.90
C THR A 272 1.49 6.83 -10.40
N PRO A 273 0.29 6.28 -10.56
CA PRO A 273 -0.90 6.81 -9.90
C PRO A 273 -0.71 6.89 -8.37
N PHE A 274 -1.45 7.76 -7.71
CA PHE A 274 -1.48 7.75 -6.25
C PHE A 274 -2.10 6.47 -5.72
N LEU A 275 -1.63 6.03 -4.54
CA LEU A 275 -2.29 4.96 -3.78
C LEU A 275 -3.63 5.51 -3.26
N GLU A 276 -4.70 5.24 -4.00
CA GLU A 276 -6.03 5.68 -3.62
C GLU A 276 -6.62 4.79 -2.54
N ALA A 277 -7.58 5.34 -1.78
CA ALA A 277 -8.26 4.55 -0.75
C ALA A 277 -9.07 3.41 -1.39
N PHE A 278 -9.09 2.26 -0.75
CA PHE A 278 -9.96 1.15 -1.12
C PHE A 278 -10.73 0.63 0.09
N ALA A 279 -11.86 -0.02 -0.17
CA ALA A 279 -12.62 -0.76 0.83
C ALA A 279 -13.37 -1.90 0.15
N THR A 280 -13.13 -3.12 0.62
CA THR A 280 -13.92 -4.31 0.33
C THR A 280 -14.92 -4.50 1.46
N ASP A 281 -16.17 -4.84 1.15
CA ASP A 281 -17.19 -5.12 2.15
C ASP A 281 -16.67 -6.18 3.15
N PRO A 282 -16.65 -5.93 4.47
CA PRO A 282 -16.23 -6.89 5.48
C PRO A 282 -17.01 -8.22 5.44
N ASP A 283 -18.23 -8.19 4.93
CA ASP A 283 -19.08 -9.37 4.74
C ASP A 283 -18.88 -10.06 3.36
N HIS A 284 -17.99 -9.54 2.51
CA HIS A 284 -17.63 -10.20 1.26
C HIS A 284 -17.06 -11.61 1.50
N GLU A 285 -17.35 -12.56 0.61
CA GLU A 285 -16.89 -13.97 0.74
C GLU A 285 -15.39 -14.07 0.99
N LEU A 286 -14.55 -13.31 0.26
CA LEU A 286 -13.11 -13.28 0.40
C LEU A 286 -12.67 -12.96 1.83
N ALA A 287 -13.22 -11.89 2.41
CA ALA A 287 -12.88 -11.45 3.77
C ALA A 287 -13.34 -12.48 4.81
N ARG A 288 -14.57 -13.00 4.69
CA ARG A 288 -15.12 -13.98 5.62
C ARG A 288 -14.38 -15.31 5.59
N THR A 289 -14.10 -15.81 4.38
CA THR A 289 -13.39 -17.08 4.18
C THR A 289 -11.98 -17.00 4.77
N LEU A 290 -11.23 -15.95 4.45
CA LEU A 290 -9.88 -15.78 4.98
C LEU A 290 -9.87 -15.54 6.50
N ALA A 291 -10.84 -14.78 7.04
CA ALA A 291 -10.95 -14.55 8.48
C ALA A 291 -11.31 -15.84 9.25
N ALA A 292 -12.15 -16.70 8.68
CA ALA A 292 -12.44 -18.01 9.26
C ALA A 292 -11.18 -18.91 9.24
N ALA A 293 -10.53 -19.02 8.10
CA ALA A 293 -9.29 -19.79 7.96
C ALA A 293 -8.17 -19.29 8.90
N ALA A 294 -8.02 -17.98 9.07
CA ALA A 294 -7.03 -17.41 9.99
C ALA A 294 -7.32 -17.79 11.45
N ARG A 295 -8.60 -17.81 11.87
CA ARG A 295 -8.99 -18.27 13.23
C ARG A 295 -8.73 -19.76 13.41
N ASP A 296 -9.05 -20.57 12.42
CA ASP A 296 -8.84 -22.03 12.47
C ASP A 296 -7.35 -22.37 12.56
N ALA A 297 -6.48 -21.60 11.89
CA ALA A 297 -5.04 -21.69 12.00
C ALA A 297 -4.46 -21.08 13.31
N GLY A 298 -5.31 -20.64 14.24
CA GLY A 298 -4.91 -20.11 15.55
C GLY A 298 -4.53 -18.63 15.56
N GLY A 299 -4.79 -17.90 14.48
CA GLY A 299 -4.73 -16.44 14.44
C GLY A 299 -5.97 -15.79 15.04
N ARG A 300 -5.97 -14.47 15.19
CA ARG A 300 -7.14 -13.72 15.65
C ARG A 300 -8.20 -13.63 14.55
N GLY A 301 -7.78 -13.49 13.29
CA GLY A 301 -8.68 -13.38 12.13
C GLY A 301 -9.71 -12.27 12.28
N ALA A 302 -9.32 -11.14 12.88
CA ALA A 302 -10.18 -9.97 12.98
C ALA A 302 -10.24 -9.25 11.64
N VAL A 303 -11.41 -8.78 11.27
CA VAL A 303 -11.58 -7.91 10.10
C VAL A 303 -11.40 -6.47 10.55
N ARG A 304 -10.50 -5.73 9.89
CA ARG A 304 -10.15 -4.35 10.25
C ARG A 304 -9.51 -3.60 9.08
N PRO A 305 -9.39 -2.27 9.14
CA PRO A 305 -8.59 -1.53 8.17
C PRO A 305 -7.08 -1.79 8.33
N PHE A 306 -6.33 -1.66 7.23
CA PHE A 306 -4.87 -1.58 7.22
C PHE A 306 -4.44 -0.15 7.54
N THR A 307 -3.38 0.01 8.30
CA THR A 307 -2.97 1.32 8.83
C THR A 307 -1.91 2.03 7.98
N ALA A 308 -1.33 1.33 7.00
CA ALA A 308 -0.38 1.88 6.04
C ALA A 308 -1.00 2.00 4.64
N ALA A 309 -0.31 2.68 3.74
CA ALA A 309 -0.60 2.62 2.31
C ALA A 309 -0.03 1.30 1.75
N THR A 310 -0.62 0.75 0.71
CA THR A 310 -0.22 -0.52 0.10
C THR A 310 -0.63 -0.58 -1.36
N GLU A 311 0.02 -1.41 -2.14
CA GLU A 311 -0.31 -1.71 -3.54
C GLU A 311 -1.73 -2.26 -3.75
N ALA A 312 -2.38 -2.74 -2.69
CA ALA A 312 -3.79 -3.14 -2.72
C ALA A 312 -4.71 -2.07 -3.34
N SER A 313 -4.30 -0.80 -3.26
CA SER A 313 -4.99 0.33 -3.87
C SER A 313 -5.13 0.22 -5.39
N TYR A 314 -4.20 -0.43 -6.08
CA TYR A 314 -4.21 -0.56 -7.54
C TYR A 314 -5.19 -1.63 -8.05
N PHE A 315 -5.61 -2.54 -7.19
CA PHE A 315 -6.51 -3.63 -7.57
C PHE A 315 -7.99 -3.29 -7.39
N ALA A 316 -8.30 -2.20 -6.69
CA ALA A 316 -9.67 -1.70 -6.60
C ALA A 316 -10.19 -1.27 -7.99
N PRO A 317 -11.46 -1.52 -8.33
CA PRO A 317 -12.55 -1.86 -7.41
C PRO A 317 -12.78 -3.36 -7.18
N ALA A 318 -11.93 -4.26 -7.69
CA ALA A 318 -12.09 -5.67 -7.40
C ALA A 318 -11.95 -5.95 -5.89
N PRO A 319 -12.66 -6.96 -5.36
CA PRO A 319 -12.54 -7.35 -3.97
C PRO A 319 -11.10 -7.67 -3.59
N THR A 320 -10.54 -6.87 -2.69
CA THR A 320 -9.12 -6.93 -2.29
C THR A 320 -9.02 -6.96 -0.77
N VAL A 321 -8.19 -7.85 -0.25
CA VAL A 321 -7.84 -7.91 1.17
C VAL A 321 -6.33 -7.93 1.34
N VAL A 322 -5.87 -7.39 2.47
CA VAL A 322 -4.45 -7.41 2.87
C VAL A 322 -4.31 -8.40 4.02
N PHE A 323 -3.33 -9.32 3.93
CA PHE A 323 -3.17 -10.38 4.92
C PHE A 323 -1.74 -10.94 4.95
N GLY A 324 -1.23 -11.22 6.14
CA GLY A 324 0.04 -11.95 6.30
C GLY A 324 0.53 -12.03 7.73
N PRO A 325 1.67 -12.73 7.92
CA PRO A 325 2.35 -12.84 9.21
C PRO A 325 3.07 -11.54 9.57
N GLY A 326 3.48 -11.42 10.84
CA GLY A 326 4.17 -10.24 11.34
C GLY A 326 3.23 -9.07 11.58
N VAL A 327 3.76 -7.98 12.11
CA VAL A 327 3.02 -6.75 12.47
C VAL A 327 3.84 -5.51 12.12
N LEU A 328 3.18 -4.43 11.72
CA LEU A 328 3.86 -3.15 11.45
C LEU A 328 4.49 -2.54 12.71
N ALA A 329 3.85 -2.73 13.85
CA ALA A 329 4.30 -2.25 15.15
C ALA A 329 3.75 -3.13 16.27
N ASP A 330 4.45 -3.13 17.39
CA ASP A 330 4.07 -3.76 18.67
C ASP A 330 4.12 -2.76 19.84
N ASP A 331 4.03 -3.23 21.08
CA ASP A 331 4.04 -2.38 22.28
C ASP A 331 5.37 -1.62 22.47
N GLU A 332 6.46 -2.05 21.84
CA GLU A 332 7.77 -1.38 21.85
C GLU A 332 7.94 -0.36 20.72
N GLY A 333 7.00 -0.29 19.77
CA GLY A 333 7.00 0.62 18.63
C GLY A 333 7.09 -0.09 17.28
N ALA A 334 7.66 0.58 16.26
CA ALA A 334 7.76 0.04 14.92
C ALA A 334 8.54 -1.27 14.86
N VAL A 335 8.02 -2.24 14.12
CA VAL A 335 8.66 -3.51 13.75
C VAL A 335 9.08 -3.45 12.28
N ALA A 336 8.14 -3.28 11.36
CA ALA A 336 8.45 -3.01 9.96
C ALA A 336 9.30 -1.73 9.84
N HIS A 337 10.25 -1.71 8.90
CA HIS A 337 11.19 -0.61 8.65
C HIS A 337 12.15 -0.29 9.81
N ALA A 338 12.03 -0.96 10.96
CA ALA A 338 12.91 -0.76 12.09
C ALA A 338 14.17 -1.65 12.02
N LYS A 339 15.22 -1.29 12.76
CA LYS A 339 16.42 -2.14 12.90
C LYS A 339 16.15 -3.45 13.64
N ARG A 340 15.07 -3.50 14.44
CA ARG A 340 14.63 -4.67 15.19
C ARG A 340 13.59 -5.50 14.44
N GLU A 341 13.45 -5.34 13.15
CA GLU A 341 12.48 -6.06 12.34
C GLU A 341 12.56 -7.57 12.58
N TYR A 342 11.39 -8.19 12.79
CA TYR A 342 11.26 -9.60 13.07
C TYR A 342 9.90 -10.16 12.70
N VAL A 343 9.85 -11.48 12.55
CA VAL A 343 8.61 -12.27 12.45
C VAL A 343 8.76 -13.58 13.23
N SER A 344 7.70 -14.08 13.85
CA SER A 344 7.72 -15.40 14.45
C SER A 344 7.50 -16.50 13.41
N VAL A 345 8.23 -17.62 13.56
CA VAL A 345 8.04 -18.82 12.72
C VAL A 345 6.60 -19.29 12.76
N GLU A 346 6.02 -19.38 13.95
CA GLU A 346 4.62 -19.75 14.15
C GLU A 346 3.65 -18.85 13.35
N SER A 347 3.91 -17.53 13.28
CA SER A 347 3.07 -16.61 12.52
C SER A 347 3.14 -16.88 11.01
N VAL A 348 4.33 -17.23 10.48
CA VAL A 348 4.53 -17.60 9.07
C VAL A 348 3.80 -18.90 8.73
N GLU A 349 3.95 -19.91 9.57
CA GLU A 349 3.29 -21.22 9.39
C GLU A 349 1.77 -21.09 9.44
N ARG A 350 1.22 -20.36 10.42
CA ARG A 350 -0.22 -20.09 10.55
C ARG A 350 -0.77 -19.28 9.37
N ALA A 351 -0.01 -18.30 8.86
CA ALA A 351 -0.41 -17.56 7.67
C ALA A 351 -0.49 -18.47 6.44
N ALA A 352 0.51 -19.34 6.26
CA ALA A 352 0.54 -20.32 5.17
C ALA A 352 -0.64 -21.29 5.25
N GLU A 353 -0.96 -21.79 6.45
CA GLU A 353 -2.12 -22.67 6.69
C GLU A 353 -3.45 -21.95 6.37
N ALA A 354 -3.62 -20.73 6.89
CA ALA A 354 -4.81 -19.91 6.67
C ALA A 354 -5.03 -19.61 5.17
N LEU A 355 -3.97 -19.17 4.49
CA LEU A 355 -4.02 -18.86 3.06
C LEU A 355 -4.33 -20.11 2.23
N THR A 356 -3.72 -21.26 2.55
CA THR A 356 -3.99 -22.53 1.85
C THR A 356 -5.44 -22.95 2.01
N ALA A 357 -6.00 -22.89 3.22
CA ALA A 357 -7.38 -23.24 3.48
C ALA A 357 -8.37 -22.28 2.80
N ALA A 358 -8.10 -20.98 2.88
CA ALA A 358 -8.94 -19.96 2.24
C ALA A 358 -8.93 -20.10 0.72
N LEU A 359 -7.75 -20.22 0.09
CA LEU A 359 -7.64 -20.42 -1.36
C LEU A 359 -8.36 -21.69 -1.82
N SER A 360 -8.17 -22.80 -1.10
CA SER A 360 -8.86 -24.07 -1.44
C SER A 360 -10.38 -23.92 -1.43
N THR A 361 -10.93 -23.14 -0.51
CA THR A 361 -12.37 -22.82 -0.47
C THR A 361 -12.77 -21.93 -1.64
N LEU A 362 -12.04 -20.82 -1.85
CA LEU A 362 -12.36 -19.82 -2.87
C LEU A 362 -12.31 -20.37 -4.31
N VAL A 363 -11.38 -21.30 -4.60
CA VAL A 363 -11.30 -21.92 -5.93
C VAL A 363 -12.31 -23.06 -6.13
N ALA A 364 -12.79 -23.68 -5.05
CA ALA A 364 -13.79 -24.75 -5.12
C ALA A 364 -15.23 -24.22 -5.26
N GLU A 365 -15.50 -23.01 -4.81
CA GLU A 365 -16.81 -22.33 -4.90
C GLU A 365 -16.97 -21.54 -6.21
N ALA A 366 -16.04 -21.69 -7.15
CA ALA A 366 -15.92 -20.96 -8.41
C ALA A 366 -16.85 -21.51 -9.53
#